data_3deaf28e44eb283bceac4ff56ba0418e
#
_entry.id   3deaf28e44eb283bceac4ff56ba0418e
#
_cell.length_a   1.000
_cell.length_b   1.000
_cell.length_c   1.000
_cell.angle_alpha   90.00
_cell.angle_beta   90.00
_cell.angle_gamma   90.00
#
_symmetry.space_group_name_H-M   'P 1'
#
loop_
_entity.id
_entity.type
_entity.pdbx_description
1 polymer ?
#
loop_
_entity_poly.entity_id
_entity_poly.type
_entity_poly.pdbx_seq_one_letter_code
_entity_poly.pdbx_strand_id
1 'polypeptide(L)'
;MAPGVGSLPAAERDVPVAEPVARYLALLPRRTLFRLRLALHVFEWLPFPWRFSGMDQASRERYLVDMERSRSWIHHDLLLFMKILCGLGYARHAAVYEAVDYEARCAVREGTRQPSSKPLGDLTAPPEGEECDVVIVGSGAGGASAAAVLAEAGLDVIVLEAGGHYERGTYPEDPLEALPALYRDAGLTIAEGRPSIPLPMGRVVGGTTVVNSGTCFRAPAEVLAEWRDVFGVDWATRLGGHYAKAERFLKVTPVDVERMGRNGQLCMEGAAKLGASGGPIARNAGQCVQCGTCPFGCELDAKRAMHVSYLPRAVAAGARVRANVEVQRILIENGRAVGVSSRTGYEVRARIAVICAGGAVGTPDLMLRSGLGRGSSQLGRNLRIHPACWVGALYDEEVRGWDGIMQSYYVDEWQHRGILLEATFTPLAFGGQWLSGVGVEHQERLLRYDRVGSIGVHLKDVSSGRVGLSRDGSTRITYRLSRDDAAALVFGIARAAEVHFAAGAREVYPQIGRVPRILPGRVAEFEATRFKPGELRLEAFHPMGTARMAADPRDGVTGPDGAVHGTEALYVADASSLPSSTAVNPMMTIIAVATHIAEGMAAGAPPAKRRTPRKAAAQAKRNGRPKAAALD
;
A
#
# COMPACT_ATOMS: atom_id res chain seq x y z
N MET A 1 6.94 -27.47 0.42
CA MET A 1 6.89 -26.37 1.39
C MET A 1 5.94 -26.64 2.54
N ALA A 2 4.84 -27.32 2.33
CA ALA A 2 3.87 -27.67 3.37
C ALA A 2 3.62 -29.19 3.37
N PRO A 3 4.49 -29.98 4.04
CA PRO A 3 4.43 -31.45 4.01
C PRO A 3 3.29 -32.04 4.85
N GLY A 4 2.64 -31.23 5.70
CA GLY A 4 1.67 -31.66 6.72
C GLY A 4 2.37 -31.99 8.04
N VAL A 5 2.05 -31.25 9.11
CA VAL A 5 2.63 -31.42 10.45
C VAL A 5 1.53 -31.22 11.50
N GLY A 6 1.38 -32.17 12.43
CA GLY A 6 0.32 -32.10 13.43
C GLY A 6 -1.06 -32.03 12.79
N SER A 7 -1.84 -31.02 13.14
CA SER A 7 -3.17 -30.74 12.56
C SER A 7 -3.13 -30.05 11.18
N LEU A 8 -1.96 -29.54 10.75
CA LEU A 8 -1.85 -28.87 9.44
C LEU A 8 -1.93 -29.87 8.28
N PRO A 9 -2.79 -29.63 7.27
CA PRO A 9 -2.89 -30.47 6.09
C PRO A 9 -1.64 -30.38 5.21
N ALA A 10 -1.32 -31.42 4.45
CA ALA A 10 -0.27 -31.35 3.44
C ALA A 10 -0.80 -30.67 2.16
N ALA A 11 -0.01 -29.74 1.59
CA ALA A 11 -0.31 -29.14 0.31
C ALA A 11 -0.37 -30.19 -0.80
N GLU A 12 -1.28 -30.05 -1.74
CA GLU A 12 -1.62 -30.92 -2.88
C GLU A 12 -2.18 -32.30 -2.49
N ARG A 13 -1.83 -32.87 -1.33
CA ARG A 13 -2.40 -34.13 -0.88
C ARG A 13 -3.76 -33.92 -0.20
N ASP A 14 -3.84 -32.96 0.71
CA ASP A 14 -5.01 -32.71 1.55
C ASP A 14 -5.75 -31.42 1.15
N VAL A 15 -5.02 -30.43 0.65
CA VAL A 15 -5.56 -29.14 0.20
C VAL A 15 -4.94 -28.71 -1.14
N PRO A 16 -5.75 -28.26 -2.12
CA PRO A 16 -5.25 -27.80 -3.41
C PRO A 16 -4.57 -26.43 -3.27
N VAL A 17 -3.36 -26.31 -3.78
CA VAL A 17 -2.57 -25.06 -3.78
C VAL A 17 -2.21 -24.62 -5.19
N ALA A 18 -1.74 -25.55 -6.04
CA ALA A 18 -1.21 -25.21 -7.35
C ALA A 18 -2.30 -24.68 -8.30
N GLU A 19 -3.47 -25.27 -8.31
CA GLU A 19 -4.56 -24.90 -9.21
C GLU A 19 -5.13 -23.48 -8.90
N PRO A 20 -5.49 -23.13 -7.65
CA PRO A 20 -5.89 -21.76 -7.32
C PRO A 20 -4.79 -20.72 -7.61
N VAL A 21 -3.53 -21.03 -7.32
CA VAL A 21 -2.40 -20.15 -7.64
C VAL A 21 -2.23 -20.00 -9.16
N ALA A 22 -2.37 -21.07 -9.94
CA ALA A 22 -2.28 -20.99 -11.39
C ALA A 22 -3.40 -20.13 -11.99
N ARG A 23 -4.63 -20.21 -11.48
CA ARG A 23 -5.75 -19.33 -11.87
C ARG A 23 -5.43 -17.86 -11.55
N TYR A 24 -4.93 -17.58 -10.35
CA TYR A 24 -4.49 -16.24 -9.98
C TYR A 24 -3.38 -15.71 -10.90
N LEU A 25 -2.36 -16.51 -11.17
CA LEU A 25 -1.26 -16.12 -12.07
C LEU A 25 -1.73 -15.85 -13.50
N ALA A 26 -2.80 -16.52 -13.96
CA ALA A 26 -3.36 -16.29 -15.29
C ALA A 26 -3.98 -14.89 -15.46
N LEU A 27 -4.32 -14.20 -14.38
CA LEU A 27 -4.83 -12.82 -14.38
C LEU A 27 -3.72 -11.77 -14.57
N LEU A 28 -2.46 -12.16 -14.44
CA LEU A 28 -1.32 -11.25 -14.53
C LEU A 28 -1.05 -10.81 -15.97
N PRO A 29 -0.50 -9.61 -16.17
CA PRO A 29 -0.01 -9.18 -17.47
C PRO A 29 0.96 -10.21 -18.07
N ARG A 30 0.85 -10.47 -19.37
CA ARG A 30 1.65 -11.50 -20.09
C ARG A 30 3.14 -11.44 -19.76
N ARG A 31 3.68 -10.25 -19.57
CA ARG A 31 5.09 -10.04 -19.26
C ARG A 31 5.45 -10.46 -17.84
N THR A 32 4.62 -10.09 -16.87
CA THR A 32 4.79 -10.54 -15.48
C THR A 32 4.73 -12.06 -15.44
N LEU A 33 3.75 -12.65 -16.10
CA LEU A 33 3.62 -14.10 -16.22
C LEU A 33 4.85 -14.75 -16.87
N PHE A 34 5.42 -14.16 -17.93
CA PHE A 34 6.66 -14.65 -18.54
C PHE A 34 7.84 -14.65 -17.55
N ARG A 35 8.03 -13.55 -16.83
CA ARG A 35 9.10 -13.44 -15.81
C ARG A 35 8.93 -14.45 -14.69
N LEU A 36 7.69 -14.66 -14.23
CA LEU A 36 7.37 -15.65 -13.21
C LEU A 36 7.63 -17.09 -13.70
N ARG A 37 7.24 -17.40 -14.93
CA ARG A 37 7.58 -18.69 -15.55
C ARG A 37 9.08 -18.92 -15.66
N LEU A 38 9.83 -17.87 -16.01
CA LEU A 38 11.30 -17.93 -16.03
C LEU A 38 11.86 -18.17 -14.61
N ALA A 39 11.35 -17.49 -13.60
CA ALA A 39 11.76 -17.67 -12.21
C ALA A 39 11.46 -19.11 -11.72
N LEU A 40 10.28 -19.65 -12.03
CA LEU A 40 9.92 -21.05 -11.74
C LEU A 40 10.84 -22.04 -12.47
N HIS A 41 11.17 -21.76 -13.73
CA HIS A 41 12.09 -22.61 -14.51
C HIS A 41 13.50 -22.57 -13.92
N VAL A 42 13.99 -21.37 -13.55
CA VAL A 42 15.28 -21.25 -12.87
C VAL A 42 15.26 -22.02 -11.54
N PHE A 43 14.21 -21.88 -10.74
CA PHE A 43 14.04 -22.60 -9.48
C PHE A 43 14.07 -24.11 -9.66
N GLU A 44 13.39 -24.63 -10.69
CA GLU A 44 13.33 -26.07 -11.01
C GLU A 44 14.71 -26.65 -11.35
N TRP A 45 15.56 -25.89 -12.07
CA TRP A 45 16.84 -26.36 -12.57
C TRP A 45 18.06 -25.90 -11.74
N LEU A 46 17.85 -25.03 -10.75
CA LEU A 46 18.95 -24.49 -9.94
C LEU A 46 19.74 -25.58 -9.19
N PRO A 47 19.13 -26.71 -8.71
CA PRO A 47 19.88 -27.80 -8.07
C PRO A 47 20.59 -28.74 -9.06
N PHE A 48 20.99 -28.25 -10.25
CA PHE A 48 21.68 -29.05 -11.27
C PHE A 48 22.75 -30.01 -10.68
N PRO A 49 22.84 -31.27 -11.17
CA PRO A 49 22.18 -31.82 -12.36
C PRO A 49 20.74 -32.32 -12.13
N TRP A 50 20.23 -32.25 -10.93
CA TRP A 50 18.90 -32.71 -10.57
C TRP A 50 17.84 -31.64 -10.86
N ARG A 51 16.59 -32.05 -11.08
CA ARG A 51 15.44 -31.16 -11.07
C ARG A 51 14.90 -31.11 -9.65
N PHE A 52 14.48 -29.95 -9.18
CA PHE A 52 13.88 -29.80 -7.85
C PHE A 52 12.66 -30.73 -7.69
N SER A 53 11.78 -30.83 -8.71
CA SER A 53 10.61 -31.71 -8.69
C SER A 53 10.96 -33.20 -8.67
N GLY A 54 12.13 -33.59 -9.17
CA GLY A 54 12.62 -34.97 -9.17
C GLY A 54 13.30 -35.41 -7.88
N MET A 55 13.56 -34.50 -6.92
CA MET A 55 14.15 -34.84 -5.63
C MET A 55 13.12 -35.46 -4.68
N ASP A 56 13.56 -36.33 -3.76
CA ASP A 56 12.74 -36.77 -2.63
C ASP A 56 12.47 -35.62 -1.65
N GLN A 57 11.48 -35.78 -0.78
CA GLN A 57 11.05 -34.72 0.13
C GLN A 57 12.19 -34.22 1.03
N ALA A 58 12.97 -35.11 1.63
CA ALA A 58 14.04 -34.72 2.54
C ALA A 58 15.15 -33.93 1.82
N SER A 59 15.45 -34.30 0.58
CA SER A 59 16.41 -33.59 -0.27
C SER A 59 15.89 -32.22 -0.69
N ARG A 60 14.59 -32.07 -1.02
CA ARG A 60 13.95 -30.77 -1.28
C ARG A 60 14.05 -29.87 -0.06
N GLU A 61 13.73 -30.36 1.13
CA GLU A 61 13.77 -29.59 2.36
C GLU A 61 15.19 -29.10 2.67
N ARG A 62 16.20 -30.00 2.59
CA ARG A 62 17.61 -29.60 2.77
C ARG A 62 18.00 -28.51 1.79
N TYR A 63 17.66 -28.68 0.51
CA TYR A 63 17.96 -27.69 -0.53
C TYR A 63 17.33 -26.32 -0.24
N LEU A 64 16.04 -26.29 0.19
CA LEU A 64 15.35 -25.05 0.55
C LEU A 64 15.96 -24.39 1.80
N VAL A 65 16.42 -25.18 2.79
CA VAL A 65 17.16 -24.69 3.96
C VAL A 65 18.48 -24.06 3.53
N ASP A 66 19.22 -24.68 2.62
CA ASP A 66 20.46 -24.14 2.09
C ASP A 66 20.23 -22.85 1.30
N MET A 67 19.14 -22.75 0.51
CA MET A 67 18.74 -21.49 -0.14
C MET A 67 18.43 -20.41 0.89
N GLU A 68 17.69 -20.71 1.95
CA GLU A 68 17.34 -19.76 2.99
C GLU A 68 18.57 -19.20 3.71
N ARG A 69 19.55 -20.06 4.01
CA ARG A 69 20.80 -19.71 4.70
C ARG A 69 21.88 -19.14 3.79
N SER A 70 21.67 -19.14 2.50
CA SER A 70 22.61 -18.66 1.49
C SER A 70 22.88 -17.15 1.69
N ARG A 71 24.05 -16.68 1.20
CA ARG A 71 24.34 -15.24 1.04
C ARG A 71 23.97 -14.71 -0.34
N SER A 72 23.40 -15.56 -1.19
CA SER A 72 22.98 -15.20 -2.55
C SER A 72 21.60 -14.57 -2.51
N TRP A 73 21.49 -13.32 -2.95
CA TRP A 73 20.22 -12.63 -3.10
C TRP A 73 19.26 -13.35 -4.07
N ILE A 74 19.80 -14.05 -5.10
CA ILE A 74 18.99 -14.82 -6.06
C ILE A 74 18.28 -15.97 -5.34
N HIS A 75 18.98 -16.69 -4.45
CA HIS A 75 18.36 -17.74 -3.65
C HIS A 75 17.26 -17.18 -2.74
N HIS A 76 17.51 -16.04 -2.11
CA HIS A 76 16.54 -15.39 -1.23
C HIS A 76 15.30 -14.94 -2.01
N ASP A 77 15.48 -14.25 -3.15
CA ASP A 77 14.36 -13.75 -3.96
C ASP A 77 13.53 -14.91 -4.53
N LEU A 78 14.17 -15.97 -5.05
CA LEU A 78 13.47 -17.15 -5.55
C LEU A 78 12.71 -17.88 -4.44
N LEU A 79 13.35 -18.09 -3.28
CA LEU A 79 12.70 -18.75 -2.16
C LEU A 79 11.53 -17.93 -1.62
N LEU A 80 11.72 -16.61 -1.44
CA LEU A 80 10.66 -15.70 -0.99
C LEU A 80 9.48 -15.73 -1.96
N PHE A 81 9.75 -15.65 -3.26
CA PHE A 81 8.71 -15.75 -4.29
C PHE A 81 7.92 -17.06 -4.19
N MET A 82 8.60 -18.20 -4.00
CA MET A 82 7.94 -19.49 -3.82
C MET A 82 7.13 -19.55 -2.52
N LYS A 83 7.67 -18.99 -1.41
CA LYS A 83 6.94 -18.90 -0.13
C LYS A 83 5.68 -18.05 -0.27
N ILE A 84 5.76 -16.91 -0.96
CA ILE A 84 4.59 -16.04 -1.21
C ILE A 84 3.50 -16.80 -1.98
N LEU A 85 3.83 -17.42 -3.12
CA LEU A 85 2.85 -18.12 -3.93
C LEU A 85 2.23 -19.32 -3.21
N CYS A 86 3.09 -20.14 -2.60
CA CYS A 86 2.61 -21.30 -1.84
C CYS A 86 1.82 -20.89 -0.60
N GLY A 87 2.28 -19.84 0.12
CA GLY A 87 1.61 -19.31 1.30
C GLY A 87 0.22 -18.75 0.97
N LEU A 88 0.09 -17.96 -0.09
CA LEU A 88 -1.19 -17.43 -0.56
C LEU A 88 -2.17 -18.55 -0.93
N GLY A 89 -1.70 -19.58 -1.63
CA GLY A 89 -2.55 -20.70 -2.01
C GLY A 89 -2.91 -21.63 -0.84
N TYR A 90 -1.99 -21.82 0.10
CA TYR A 90 -2.15 -22.73 1.24
C TYR A 90 -2.93 -22.08 2.41
N ALA A 91 -2.50 -20.90 2.85
CA ALA A 91 -3.05 -20.22 4.02
C ALA A 91 -4.38 -19.48 3.76
N ARG A 92 -5.08 -19.80 2.70
CA ARG A 92 -6.47 -19.41 2.40
C ARG A 92 -7.48 -20.53 2.67
N HIS A 93 -6.99 -21.75 2.90
CA HIS A 93 -7.84 -22.93 2.99
C HIS A 93 -8.45 -23.07 4.39
N ALA A 94 -9.75 -23.38 4.47
CA ALA A 94 -10.48 -23.51 5.74
C ALA A 94 -9.82 -24.49 6.72
N ALA A 95 -9.32 -25.66 6.21
CA ALA A 95 -8.64 -26.64 7.05
C ALA A 95 -7.31 -26.10 7.64
N VAL A 96 -6.64 -25.15 6.98
CA VAL A 96 -5.45 -24.48 7.53
C VAL A 96 -5.87 -23.49 8.60
N TYR A 97 -6.95 -22.73 8.38
CA TYR A 97 -7.50 -21.80 9.38
C TYR A 97 -7.91 -22.54 10.65
N GLU A 98 -8.63 -23.66 10.49
CA GLU A 98 -9.05 -24.52 11.61
C GLU A 98 -7.83 -25.06 12.39
N ALA A 99 -6.79 -25.53 11.68
CA ALA A 99 -5.59 -26.10 12.30
C ALA A 99 -4.78 -25.10 13.14
N VAL A 100 -4.85 -23.80 12.85
CA VAL A 100 -4.15 -22.72 13.58
C VAL A 100 -5.09 -21.81 14.35
N ASP A 101 -6.37 -22.19 14.48
CA ASP A 101 -7.43 -21.42 15.14
C ASP A 101 -7.52 -19.96 14.65
N TYR A 102 -7.38 -19.76 13.33
CA TYR A 102 -7.39 -18.44 12.71
C TYR A 102 -8.77 -18.08 12.15
N GLU A 103 -9.32 -16.97 12.60
CA GLU A 103 -10.54 -16.40 12.04
C GLU A 103 -10.22 -15.32 10.99
N ALA A 104 -10.53 -15.62 9.73
CA ALA A 104 -10.24 -14.73 8.60
C ALA A 104 -11.26 -13.61 8.39
N ARG A 105 -12.34 -13.55 9.16
CA ARG A 105 -13.51 -12.73 8.85
C ARG A 105 -13.57 -11.49 9.72
N CYS A 106 -13.79 -10.34 9.08
CA CYS A 106 -14.48 -9.25 9.74
C CYS A 106 -15.87 -9.80 10.13
N ALA A 107 -16.08 -10.10 11.41
CA ALA A 107 -17.35 -10.62 11.92
C ALA A 107 -18.43 -9.55 11.73
N VAL A 108 -18.88 -9.39 10.50
CA VAL A 108 -20.06 -8.61 10.15
C VAL A 108 -21.23 -9.44 10.65
N ARG A 109 -21.79 -9.06 11.78
CA ARG A 109 -23.04 -9.64 12.27
C ARG A 109 -24.05 -9.60 11.12
N GLU A 110 -24.68 -10.73 10.83
CA GLU A 110 -25.79 -10.79 9.90
C GLU A 110 -26.76 -9.64 10.20
N GLY A 111 -27.07 -8.83 9.18
CA GLY A 111 -27.92 -7.64 9.31
C GLY A 111 -27.20 -6.29 9.26
N THR A 112 -25.86 -6.21 9.35
CA THR A 112 -25.11 -4.94 9.23
C THR A 112 -24.66 -4.61 7.81
N ARG A 113 -24.95 -5.46 6.83
CA ARG A 113 -24.64 -5.24 5.40
C ARG A 113 -25.64 -4.25 4.78
N GLN A 114 -25.60 -2.99 5.20
CA GLN A 114 -26.31 -1.93 4.49
C GLN A 114 -25.37 -1.28 3.47
N PRO A 115 -25.85 -0.96 2.26
CA PRO A 115 -25.07 -0.21 1.27
C PRO A 115 -24.52 1.09 1.87
N SER A 116 -23.39 1.56 1.35
CA SER A 116 -22.85 2.87 1.73
C SER A 116 -23.94 3.94 1.57
N SER A 117 -24.16 4.75 2.60
CA SER A 117 -25.16 5.82 2.57
C SER A 117 -24.79 7.00 1.66
N LYS A 118 -23.64 6.97 1.00
CA LYS A 118 -23.12 8.06 0.17
C LYS A 118 -22.61 7.54 -1.17
N PRO A 119 -23.50 7.26 -2.13
CA PRO A 119 -23.12 6.77 -3.45
C PRO A 119 -22.26 7.82 -4.20
N LEU A 120 -21.28 7.35 -4.94
CA LEU A 120 -20.41 8.16 -5.81
C LEU A 120 -21.08 8.56 -7.13
N GLY A 121 -22.37 8.24 -7.32
CA GLY A 121 -23.10 8.48 -8.56
C GLY A 121 -22.76 7.45 -9.65
N ASP A 122 -22.97 7.84 -10.91
CA ASP A 122 -22.61 7.00 -12.06
C ASP A 122 -21.10 7.04 -12.29
N LEU A 123 -20.46 5.90 -12.15
CA LEU A 123 -19.01 5.72 -12.31
C LEU A 123 -18.60 5.32 -13.73
N THR A 124 -19.58 5.16 -14.64
CA THR A 124 -19.33 4.75 -16.03
C THR A 124 -18.80 5.91 -16.85
N ALA A 125 -17.75 5.69 -17.61
CA ALA A 125 -17.24 6.65 -18.57
C ALA A 125 -18.13 6.62 -19.84
N PRO A 126 -18.70 7.75 -20.29
CA PRO A 126 -19.49 7.78 -21.53
C PRO A 126 -18.56 7.60 -22.76
N PRO A 127 -19.02 6.92 -23.82
CA PRO A 127 -18.19 6.59 -24.97
C PRO A 127 -17.72 7.83 -25.77
N GLU A 128 -18.47 8.92 -25.76
CA GLU A 128 -18.20 10.16 -26.50
C GLU A 128 -17.12 11.06 -25.88
N GLY A 129 -16.61 10.69 -24.71
CA GLY A 129 -15.69 11.55 -23.97
C GLY A 129 -16.41 12.63 -23.14
N GLU A 130 -15.65 13.45 -22.43
CA GLU A 130 -16.18 14.51 -21.55
C GLU A 130 -15.29 15.75 -21.57
N GLU A 131 -15.89 16.87 -21.11
CA GLU A 131 -15.17 18.12 -20.81
C GLU A 131 -15.38 18.52 -19.36
N CYS A 132 -14.36 19.19 -18.80
CA CYS A 132 -14.41 19.73 -17.43
C CYS A 132 -13.48 20.94 -17.28
N ASP A 133 -13.48 21.57 -16.12
CA ASP A 133 -12.47 22.57 -15.78
C ASP A 133 -11.16 21.90 -15.39
N VAL A 134 -11.23 20.87 -14.53
CA VAL A 134 -10.06 20.15 -14.06
C VAL A 134 -10.30 18.65 -14.15
N VAL A 135 -9.37 17.94 -14.83
CA VAL A 135 -9.33 16.47 -14.79
C VAL A 135 -8.23 16.01 -13.84
N ILE A 136 -8.57 15.06 -12.97
CA ILE A 136 -7.66 14.46 -11.98
C ILE A 136 -7.47 12.99 -12.31
N VAL A 137 -6.22 12.56 -12.45
CA VAL A 137 -5.87 11.17 -12.77
C VAL A 137 -5.42 10.45 -11.51
N GLY A 138 -6.28 9.61 -10.97
CA GLY A 138 -6.11 8.86 -9.72
C GLY A 138 -7.03 9.37 -8.61
N SER A 139 -7.68 8.44 -7.92
CA SER A 139 -8.69 8.69 -6.86
C SER A 139 -8.15 8.44 -5.44
N GLY A 140 -6.84 8.28 -5.29
CA GLY A 140 -6.17 8.06 -4.00
C GLY A 140 -6.17 9.28 -3.09
N ALA A 141 -5.34 9.25 -2.05
CA ALA A 141 -5.26 10.28 -1.01
C ALA A 141 -5.12 11.70 -1.57
N GLY A 142 -4.24 11.88 -2.57
CA GLY A 142 -4.02 13.19 -3.18
C GLY A 142 -5.17 13.61 -4.10
N GLY A 143 -5.53 12.76 -5.06
CA GLY A 143 -6.56 13.10 -6.05
C GLY A 143 -7.94 13.35 -5.45
N ALA A 144 -8.36 12.53 -4.48
CA ALA A 144 -9.64 12.70 -3.81
C ALA A 144 -9.72 13.97 -2.96
N SER A 145 -8.63 14.34 -2.25
CA SER A 145 -8.58 15.57 -1.46
C SER A 145 -8.55 16.81 -2.34
N ALA A 146 -7.78 16.79 -3.45
CA ALA A 146 -7.78 17.87 -4.44
C ALA A 146 -9.15 18.03 -5.10
N ALA A 147 -9.81 16.90 -5.48
CA ALA A 147 -11.15 16.93 -6.08
C ALA A 147 -12.18 17.60 -5.17
N ALA A 148 -12.16 17.28 -3.87
CA ALA A 148 -13.08 17.88 -2.90
C ALA A 148 -12.90 19.41 -2.81
N VAL A 149 -11.65 19.88 -2.71
CA VAL A 149 -11.33 21.32 -2.61
C VAL A 149 -11.77 22.06 -3.87
N LEU A 150 -11.41 21.53 -5.06
CA LEU A 150 -11.70 22.20 -6.33
C LEU A 150 -13.20 22.21 -6.64
N ALA A 151 -13.91 21.12 -6.39
CA ALA A 151 -15.35 21.05 -6.60
C ALA A 151 -16.10 21.99 -5.64
N GLU A 152 -15.69 22.09 -4.37
CA GLU A 152 -16.27 23.03 -3.41
C GLU A 152 -15.98 24.48 -3.77
N ALA A 153 -14.89 24.76 -4.48
CA ALA A 153 -14.61 26.08 -5.06
C ALA A 153 -15.47 26.38 -6.31
N GLY A 154 -16.34 25.46 -6.74
CA GLY A 154 -17.29 25.60 -7.86
C GLY A 154 -16.71 25.20 -9.23
N LEU A 155 -15.55 24.56 -9.29
CA LEU A 155 -14.98 24.05 -10.53
C LEU A 155 -15.66 22.73 -10.96
N ASP A 156 -15.78 22.54 -12.26
CA ASP A 156 -16.25 21.29 -12.85
C ASP A 156 -15.11 20.27 -12.87
N VAL A 157 -15.17 19.25 -12.01
CA VAL A 157 -14.06 18.30 -11.77
C VAL A 157 -14.47 16.89 -12.21
N ILE A 158 -13.56 16.22 -12.95
CA ILE A 158 -13.64 14.78 -13.23
C ILE A 158 -12.44 14.08 -12.61
N VAL A 159 -12.70 13.02 -11.85
CA VAL A 159 -11.68 12.10 -11.32
C VAL A 159 -11.73 10.80 -12.08
N LEU A 160 -10.58 10.37 -12.63
CA LEU A 160 -10.42 9.12 -13.38
C LEU A 160 -9.64 8.11 -12.55
N GLU A 161 -10.19 6.92 -12.37
CA GLU A 161 -9.54 5.83 -11.62
C GLU A 161 -9.39 4.59 -12.49
N ALA A 162 -8.19 4.01 -12.48
CA ALA A 162 -7.88 2.81 -13.25
C ALA A 162 -8.53 1.54 -12.70
N GLY A 163 -8.82 1.51 -11.41
CA GLY A 163 -9.44 0.37 -10.72
C GLY A 163 -10.96 0.43 -10.66
N GLY A 164 -11.55 -0.67 -10.21
CA GLY A 164 -12.99 -0.79 -9.94
C GLY A 164 -13.41 -0.10 -8.64
N HIS A 165 -14.71 -0.10 -8.38
CA HIS A 165 -15.28 0.39 -7.13
C HIS A 165 -15.80 -0.78 -6.31
N TYR A 166 -15.47 -0.77 -5.03
CA TYR A 166 -15.95 -1.75 -4.04
C TYR A 166 -16.52 -1.01 -2.85
N GLU A 167 -17.58 -1.56 -2.30
CA GLU A 167 -18.30 -1.04 -1.14
C GLU A 167 -18.69 -2.19 -0.20
N ARG A 168 -19.34 -1.88 0.90
CA ARG A 168 -19.81 -2.88 1.86
C ARG A 168 -20.46 -4.08 1.17
N GLY A 169 -20.05 -5.28 1.54
CA GLY A 169 -20.57 -6.54 1.03
C GLY A 169 -20.11 -6.92 -0.37
N THR A 170 -19.19 -6.13 -0.99
CA THR A 170 -18.67 -6.43 -2.34
C THR A 170 -17.17 -6.68 -2.35
N TYR A 171 -16.48 -6.53 -1.20
CA TYR A 171 -15.06 -6.84 -1.11
C TYR A 171 -14.84 -8.36 -1.20
N PRO A 172 -13.84 -8.81 -2.00
CA PRO A 172 -13.49 -10.22 -2.04
C PRO A 172 -12.94 -10.71 -0.69
N GLU A 173 -13.47 -11.83 -0.20
CA GLU A 173 -13.01 -12.45 1.05
C GLU A 173 -11.74 -13.29 0.86
N ASP A 174 -11.56 -13.88 -0.31
CA ASP A 174 -10.42 -14.72 -0.66
C ASP A 174 -9.21 -13.85 -1.05
N PRO A 175 -8.02 -14.04 -0.44
CA PRO A 175 -6.81 -13.30 -0.79
C PRO A 175 -6.43 -13.36 -2.27
N LEU A 176 -6.62 -14.50 -2.95
CA LEU A 176 -6.33 -14.67 -4.37
C LEU A 176 -7.33 -13.95 -5.29
N GLU A 177 -8.50 -13.58 -4.78
CA GLU A 177 -9.49 -12.75 -5.46
C GLU A 177 -9.30 -11.27 -5.11
N ALA A 178 -8.98 -10.96 -3.84
CA ALA A 178 -8.77 -9.59 -3.38
C ALA A 178 -7.53 -8.93 -4.02
N LEU A 179 -6.45 -9.66 -4.22
CA LEU A 179 -5.24 -9.13 -4.83
C LEU A 179 -5.46 -8.59 -6.25
N PRO A 180 -6.04 -9.33 -7.21
CA PRO A 180 -6.31 -8.79 -8.55
C PRO A 180 -7.41 -7.73 -8.57
N ALA A 181 -8.34 -7.77 -7.62
CA ALA A 181 -9.45 -6.82 -7.53
C ALA A 181 -9.03 -5.45 -7.00
N LEU A 182 -8.17 -5.42 -5.99
CA LEU A 182 -7.87 -4.21 -5.22
C LEU A 182 -6.46 -3.64 -5.48
N TYR A 183 -5.55 -4.44 -6.03
CA TYR A 183 -4.15 -4.07 -6.11
C TYR A 183 -3.62 -3.92 -7.55
N ARG A 184 -2.67 -3.02 -7.74
CA ARG A 184 -1.90 -2.90 -8.97
C ARG A 184 -1.12 -4.21 -9.21
N ASP A 185 -1.04 -4.62 -10.47
CA ASP A 185 -0.35 -5.86 -10.90
C ASP A 185 -0.76 -7.08 -10.05
N ALA A 186 -2.03 -7.13 -9.64
CA ALA A 186 -2.59 -8.15 -8.75
C ALA A 186 -1.77 -8.36 -7.46
N GLY A 187 -1.20 -7.31 -6.89
CA GLY A 187 -0.39 -7.34 -5.67
C GLY A 187 1.08 -7.71 -5.88
N LEU A 188 1.51 -8.01 -7.10
CA LEU A 188 2.89 -8.42 -7.43
C LEU A 188 3.73 -7.28 -8.03
N THR A 189 3.46 -6.04 -7.68
CA THR A 189 4.36 -4.93 -8.01
C THR A 189 5.65 -5.06 -7.20
N ILE A 190 6.80 -5.00 -7.87
CA ILE A 190 8.12 -5.21 -7.26
C ILE A 190 9.07 -4.08 -7.68
N ALA A 191 9.84 -3.54 -6.75
CA ALA A 191 11.03 -2.77 -7.03
C ALA A 191 12.21 -3.74 -7.24
N GLU A 192 12.73 -3.79 -8.47
CA GLU A 192 13.86 -4.62 -8.84
C GLU A 192 15.14 -4.10 -8.17
N GLY A 193 15.86 -4.96 -7.46
CA GLY A 193 17.09 -4.58 -6.74
C GLY A 193 17.81 -5.75 -6.10
N ARG A 194 18.55 -5.45 -5.05
CA ARG A 194 19.23 -6.44 -4.21
C ARG A 194 19.10 -6.03 -2.75
N PRO A 195 18.06 -6.50 -2.04
CA PRO A 195 17.00 -7.45 -2.48
C PRO A 195 15.98 -6.83 -3.41
N SER A 196 15.16 -7.65 -4.07
CA SER A 196 13.89 -7.23 -4.68
C SER A 196 12.88 -6.95 -3.58
N ILE A 197 12.13 -5.83 -3.69
CA ILE A 197 11.24 -5.37 -2.63
C ILE A 197 9.80 -5.29 -3.15
N PRO A 198 8.86 -6.06 -2.57
CA PRO A 198 7.43 -5.93 -2.87
C PRO A 198 6.91 -4.52 -2.55
N LEU A 199 6.09 -3.97 -3.45
CA LEU A 199 5.43 -2.67 -3.34
C LEU A 199 3.92 -2.82 -3.57
N PRO A 200 3.16 -3.39 -2.64
CA PRO A 200 1.71 -3.52 -2.82
C PRO A 200 1.05 -2.12 -2.81
N MET A 201 0.37 -1.80 -3.89
CA MET A 201 -0.33 -0.51 -4.07
C MET A 201 -1.75 -0.74 -4.54
N GLY A 202 -2.70 0.05 -4.05
CA GLY A 202 -4.10 -0.02 -4.46
C GLY A 202 -4.29 0.41 -5.93
N ARG A 203 -5.17 -0.31 -6.64
CA ARG A 203 -5.74 0.03 -7.95
C ARG A 203 -7.25 -0.17 -7.86
N VAL A 204 -7.90 0.80 -7.24
CA VAL A 204 -9.30 0.75 -6.84
C VAL A 204 -9.78 2.17 -6.56
N VAL A 205 -11.06 2.48 -6.73
CA VAL A 205 -11.63 3.79 -6.37
C VAL A 205 -11.35 4.09 -4.89
N GLY A 206 -10.59 5.14 -4.63
CA GLY A 206 -10.01 5.47 -3.32
C GLY A 206 -8.51 5.13 -3.21
N GLY A 207 -7.93 4.47 -4.22
CA GLY A 207 -6.51 4.14 -4.27
C GLY A 207 -6.03 3.30 -3.08
N THR A 208 -4.76 3.42 -2.72
CA THR A 208 -4.14 2.68 -1.61
C THR A 208 -4.81 2.92 -0.24
N THR A 209 -5.62 3.99 -0.08
CA THR A 209 -6.36 4.22 1.19
C THR A 209 -7.40 3.14 1.48
N VAL A 210 -7.83 2.39 0.46
CA VAL A 210 -8.77 1.27 0.60
C VAL A 210 -8.11 0.07 1.27
N VAL A 211 -6.82 -0.16 1.00
CA VAL A 211 -6.08 -1.37 1.42
C VAL A 211 -5.04 -1.10 2.51
N ASN A 212 -4.83 0.16 2.90
CA ASN A 212 -3.94 0.50 4.01
C ASN A 212 -4.60 0.24 5.38
N SER A 213 -3.84 0.36 6.47
CA SER A 213 -4.34 0.18 7.83
C SER A 213 -4.94 1.45 8.46
N GLY A 214 -4.98 2.56 7.73
CA GLY A 214 -5.57 3.80 8.23
C GLY A 214 -4.71 4.57 9.24
N THR A 215 -3.43 4.29 9.30
CA THR A 215 -2.45 4.97 10.15
C THR A 215 -2.27 6.43 9.73
N CYS A 216 -2.28 7.35 10.69
CA CYS A 216 -2.27 8.80 10.47
C CYS A 216 -1.15 9.46 11.27
N PHE A 217 -0.01 9.69 10.63
CA PHE A 217 1.09 10.50 11.17
C PHE A 217 1.23 11.81 10.40
N ARG A 218 1.66 12.84 11.10
CA ARG A 218 2.19 14.07 10.46
C ARG A 218 3.67 13.87 10.18
N ALA A 219 4.18 14.41 9.08
CA ALA A 219 5.62 14.42 8.85
C ALA A 219 6.33 15.14 10.00
N PRO A 220 7.43 14.58 10.53
CA PRO A 220 8.22 15.22 11.58
C PRO A 220 8.75 16.61 11.17
N ALA A 221 8.97 17.46 12.16
CA ALA A 221 9.45 18.84 11.93
C ALA A 221 10.78 18.87 11.19
N GLU A 222 11.66 17.92 11.46
CA GLU A 222 12.98 17.77 10.82
C GLU A 222 12.86 17.48 9.32
N VAL A 223 11.85 16.69 8.93
CA VAL A 223 11.57 16.40 7.51
C VAL A 223 11.07 17.67 6.82
N LEU A 224 10.18 18.43 7.46
CA LEU A 224 9.67 19.69 6.90
C LEU A 224 10.77 20.76 6.82
N ALA A 225 11.68 20.79 7.77
CA ALA A 225 12.87 21.65 7.73
C ALA A 225 13.81 21.23 6.59
N GLU A 226 14.08 19.93 6.40
CA GLU A 226 14.83 19.42 5.24
C GLU A 226 14.20 19.88 3.91
N TRP A 227 12.87 19.82 3.78
CA TRP A 227 12.18 20.24 2.57
C TRP A 227 12.35 21.73 2.28
N ARG A 228 12.31 22.58 3.31
CA ARG A 228 12.58 24.01 3.19
C ARG A 228 14.04 24.28 2.81
N ASP A 229 14.98 23.69 3.54
CA ASP A 229 16.40 24.05 3.48
C ASP A 229 17.09 23.44 2.24
N VAL A 230 16.70 22.22 1.82
CA VAL A 230 17.33 21.51 0.71
C VAL A 230 16.58 21.73 -0.62
N PHE A 231 15.25 21.79 -0.58
CA PHE A 231 14.42 21.83 -1.80
C PHE A 231 13.73 23.18 -2.03
N GLY A 232 13.86 24.12 -1.10
CA GLY A 232 13.20 25.42 -1.20
C GLY A 232 11.67 25.34 -1.09
N VAL A 233 11.15 24.30 -0.42
CA VAL A 233 9.70 24.09 -0.21
C VAL A 233 9.29 24.77 1.09
N ASP A 234 9.23 26.09 1.07
CA ASP A 234 9.08 26.94 2.25
C ASP A 234 7.74 26.80 2.96
N TRP A 235 6.65 26.52 2.23
CA TRP A 235 5.33 26.32 2.80
C TRP A 235 5.20 25.02 3.62
N ALA A 236 6.15 24.10 3.53
CA ALA A 236 6.08 22.79 4.19
C ALA A 236 5.85 22.92 5.71
N THR A 237 6.43 23.94 6.35
CA THR A 237 6.22 24.22 7.78
C THR A 237 4.81 24.75 8.10
N ARG A 238 4.03 25.17 7.09
CA ARG A 238 2.67 25.69 7.23
C ARG A 238 1.58 24.63 7.08
N LEU A 239 1.95 23.38 6.82
CA LEU A 239 0.98 22.28 6.64
C LEU A 239 0.13 21.97 7.88
N GLY A 240 0.48 22.50 9.06
CA GLY A 240 -0.25 22.25 10.31
C GLY A 240 -1.76 22.49 10.23
N GLY A 241 -2.19 23.54 9.53
CA GLY A 241 -3.60 23.83 9.29
C GLY A 241 -4.31 22.80 8.42
N HIS A 242 -3.63 22.29 7.38
CA HIS A 242 -4.16 21.26 6.47
C HIS A 242 -4.23 19.90 7.17
N TYR A 243 -3.22 19.52 7.97
CA TYR A 243 -3.28 18.34 8.81
C TYR A 243 -4.48 18.39 9.76
N ALA A 244 -4.65 19.49 10.50
CA ALA A 244 -5.76 19.63 11.44
C ALA A 244 -7.14 19.57 10.76
N LYS A 245 -7.30 20.14 9.56
CA LYS A 245 -8.53 20.02 8.75
C LYS A 245 -8.78 18.55 8.37
N ALA A 246 -7.76 17.87 7.86
CA ALA A 246 -7.87 16.46 7.43
C ALA A 246 -8.15 15.52 8.59
N GLU A 247 -7.47 15.68 9.73
CA GLU A 247 -7.68 14.88 10.95
C GLU A 247 -9.12 15.01 11.46
N ARG A 248 -9.64 16.23 11.57
CA ARG A 248 -11.04 16.44 11.96
C ARG A 248 -12.01 15.81 10.98
N PHE A 249 -11.81 16.00 9.68
CA PHE A 249 -12.70 15.45 8.65
C PHE A 249 -12.66 13.92 8.61
N LEU A 250 -11.49 13.33 8.72
CA LEU A 250 -11.31 11.88 8.75
C LEU A 250 -11.58 11.25 10.12
N LYS A 251 -11.91 12.07 11.14
CA LYS A 251 -12.14 11.63 12.52
C LYS A 251 -10.96 10.81 13.05
N VAL A 252 -9.76 11.34 12.87
CA VAL A 252 -8.52 10.70 13.34
C VAL A 252 -8.50 10.70 14.86
N THR A 253 -8.31 9.53 15.45
CA THR A 253 -8.22 9.34 16.91
C THR A 253 -7.12 8.33 17.24
N PRO A 254 -6.40 8.48 18.36
CA PRO A 254 -5.51 7.44 18.85
C PRO A 254 -6.29 6.13 19.10
N VAL A 255 -5.59 5.03 18.93
CA VAL A 255 -6.11 3.70 19.27
C VAL A 255 -6.31 3.61 20.78
N ASP A 256 -7.47 3.14 21.19
CA ASP A 256 -7.73 2.79 22.58
C ASP A 256 -6.87 1.58 22.97
N VAL A 257 -6.15 1.69 24.10
CA VAL A 257 -5.25 0.65 24.61
C VAL A 257 -5.98 -0.68 24.85
N GLU A 258 -7.23 -0.64 25.33
CA GLU A 258 -8.04 -1.84 25.57
C GLU A 258 -8.41 -2.55 24.24
N ARG A 259 -8.43 -1.82 23.14
CA ARG A 259 -8.85 -2.29 21.81
C ARG A 259 -7.69 -2.61 20.88
N MET A 260 -6.44 -2.35 21.28
CA MET A 260 -5.30 -2.55 20.38
C MET A 260 -4.96 -4.02 20.11
N GLY A 261 -5.49 -4.95 20.93
CA GLY A 261 -5.15 -6.38 20.88
C GLY A 261 -3.82 -6.70 21.54
N ARG A 262 -3.60 -7.99 21.84
CA ARG A 262 -2.43 -8.43 22.60
C ARG A 262 -1.09 -8.09 21.93
N ASN A 263 -1.03 -8.16 20.59
CA ASN A 263 0.18 -7.78 19.85
C ASN A 263 0.61 -6.33 20.12
N GLY A 264 -0.35 -5.39 20.11
CA GLY A 264 -0.06 -3.98 20.42
C GLY A 264 0.33 -3.77 21.88
N GLN A 265 -0.35 -4.44 22.82
CA GLN A 265 -0.04 -4.38 24.24
C GLN A 265 1.38 -4.89 24.55
N LEU A 266 1.80 -6.00 23.94
CA LEU A 266 3.16 -6.53 24.09
C LEU A 266 4.23 -5.52 23.61
N CYS A 267 3.99 -4.86 22.48
CA CYS A 267 4.89 -3.80 22.01
C CYS A 267 4.96 -2.64 23.00
N MET A 268 3.82 -2.20 23.53
CA MET A 268 3.72 -1.15 24.56
C MET A 268 4.45 -1.54 25.84
N GLU A 269 4.20 -2.75 26.37
CA GLU A 269 4.83 -3.27 27.58
C GLU A 269 6.36 -3.39 27.42
N GLY A 270 6.82 -3.90 26.27
CA GLY A 270 8.24 -4.02 25.97
C GLY A 270 8.92 -2.67 25.86
N ALA A 271 8.33 -1.72 25.15
CA ALA A 271 8.83 -0.35 25.06
C ALA A 271 8.90 0.33 26.43
N ALA A 272 7.85 0.22 27.24
CA ALA A 272 7.81 0.79 28.58
C ALA A 272 8.89 0.21 29.51
N LYS A 273 9.15 -1.10 29.47
CA LYS A 273 10.21 -1.75 30.25
C LYS A 273 11.62 -1.29 29.85
N LEU A 274 11.78 -0.87 28.58
CA LEU A 274 13.05 -0.32 28.08
C LEU A 274 13.15 1.20 28.29
N GLY A 275 12.10 1.87 28.76
CA GLY A 275 12.03 3.33 28.85
C GLY A 275 12.01 4.02 27.47
N ALA A 276 11.62 3.31 26.43
CA ALA A 276 11.58 3.83 25.05
C ALA A 276 10.30 4.65 24.84
N SER A 277 10.43 5.80 24.16
CA SER A 277 9.31 6.66 23.79
C SER A 277 8.42 6.02 22.73
N GLY A 278 7.11 6.27 22.81
CA GLY A 278 6.11 5.74 21.88
C GLY A 278 4.70 6.04 22.32
N GLY A 279 3.72 5.54 21.58
CA GLY A 279 2.31 5.78 21.91
C GLY A 279 1.32 5.01 21.04
N PRO A 280 0.02 5.09 21.37
CA PRO A 280 -1.03 4.57 20.52
C PRO A 280 -1.05 5.27 19.16
N ILE A 281 -1.10 4.48 18.08
CA ILE A 281 -1.17 5.01 16.71
C ILE A 281 -2.50 5.75 16.51
N ALA A 282 -2.45 6.98 15.99
CA ALA A 282 -3.64 7.68 15.54
C ALA A 282 -4.14 7.08 14.21
N ARG A 283 -5.46 6.83 14.09
CA ARG A 283 -6.06 6.20 12.91
C ARG A 283 -7.36 6.89 12.49
N ASN A 284 -7.64 6.85 11.20
CA ASN A 284 -8.92 7.31 10.64
C ASN A 284 -10.00 6.21 10.64
N ALA A 285 -10.05 5.39 11.70
CA ALA A 285 -10.91 4.22 11.82
C ALA A 285 -11.53 4.09 13.23
N GLY A 286 -12.16 5.16 13.71
CA GLY A 286 -12.69 5.24 15.09
C GLY A 286 -13.75 4.19 15.45
N GLN A 287 -14.45 3.61 14.47
CA GLN A 287 -15.45 2.54 14.67
C GLN A 287 -14.93 1.15 14.26
N CYS A 288 -13.61 0.96 14.28
CA CYS A 288 -12.98 -0.32 13.93
C CYS A 288 -13.47 -1.44 14.83
N VAL A 289 -13.83 -2.59 14.26
CA VAL A 289 -14.27 -3.80 15.00
C VAL A 289 -13.13 -4.80 15.20
N GLN A 290 -11.89 -4.40 14.92
CA GLN A 290 -10.68 -5.18 15.21
C GLN A 290 -10.52 -6.47 14.38
N CYS A 291 -11.09 -6.53 13.21
CA CYS A 291 -11.09 -7.73 12.36
C CYS A 291 -9.74 -8.05 11.66
N GLY A 292 -8.73 -7.18 11.72
CA GLY A 292 -7.41 -7.43 11.13
C GLY A 292 -7.36 -7.52 9.59
N THR A 293 -8.46 -7.30 8.86
CA THR A 293 -8.57 -7.53 7.42
C THR A 293 -8.37 -6.28 6.55
N CYS A 294 -7.76 -5.22 7.10
CA CYS A 294 -7.56 -3.96 6.36
C CYS A 294 -6.97 -4.08 4.95
N PRO A 295 -6.04 -5.02 4.65
CA PRO A 295 -5.50 -5.20 3.30
C PRO A 295 -6.51 -5.70 2.26
N PHE A 296 -7.66 -6.22 2.69
CA PHE A 296 -8.74 -6.69 1.82
C PHE A 296 -9.91 -5.70 1.71
N GLY A 297 -9.73 -4.47 2.22
CA GLY A 297 -10.76 -3.46 2.31
C GLY A 297 -11.36 -3.36 3.73
N CYS A 298 -12.39 -2.54 3.88
CA CYS A 298 -13.08 -2.37 5.16
C CYS A 298 -14.57 -2.60 4.98
N GLU A 299 -15.04 -3.79 5.27
CA GLU A 299 -16.44 -4.22 5.11
C GLU A 299 -17.45 -3.36 5.87
N LEU A 300 -17.01 -2.59 6.87
CA LEU A 300 -17.87 -1.75 7.70
C LEU A 300 -17.75 -0.25 7.41
N ASP A 301 -16.90 0.17 6.44
CA ASP A 301 -16.53 1.58 6.20
C ASP A 301 -16.04 2.30 7.46
N ALA A 302 -15.63 1.55 8.48
CA ALA A 302 -15.07 2.11 9.72
C ALA A 302 -13.76 2.86 9.43
N LYS A 303 -12.94 2.35 8.49
CA LYS A 303 -11.79 3.04 7.93
C LYS A 303 -12.26 4.06 6.90
N ARG A 304 -12.01 5.32 7.16
CA ARG A 304 -12.44 6.44 6.32
C ARG A 304 -11.52 6.63 5.11
N ALA A 305 -11.47 5.60 4.26
CA ALA A 305 -10.77 5.64 2.98
C ALA A 305 -11.40 6.70 2.03
N MET A 306 -10.70 7.06 0.97
CA MET A 306 -11.13 8.18 0.11
C MET A 306 -12.49 7.94 -0.55
N HIS A 307 -12.86 6.71 -0.90
CA HIS A 307 -14.16 6.38 -1.51
C HIS A 307 -15.36 6.55 -0.55
N VAL A 308 -15.13 6.56 0.76
CA VAL A 308 -16.18 6.78 1.78
C VAL A 308 -16.05 8.14 2.49
N SER A 309 -15.07 8.97 2.12
CA SER A 309 -14.81 10.27 2.76
C SER A 309 -14.72 11.41 1.75
N TYR A 310 -13.55 11.66 1.16
CA TYR A 310 -13.31 12.81 0.28
C TYR A 310 -14.04 12.72 -1.07
N LEU A 311 -14.12 11.53 -1.69
CA LEU A 311 -14.84 11.40 -2.97
C LEU A 311 -16.33 11.67 -2.85
N PRO A 312 -17.07 11.14 -1.86
CA PRO A 312 -18.48 11.53 -1.63
C PRO A 312 -18.65 13.03 -1.38
N ARG A 313 -17.69 13.66 -0.70
CA ARG A 313 -17.67 15.11 -0.48
C ARG A 313 -17.50 15.88 -1.80
N ALA A 314 -16.56 15.43 -2.65
CA ALA A 314 -16.36 15.99 -3.98
C ALA A 314 -17.60 15.84 -4.88
N VAL A 315 -18.22 14.65 -4.89
CA VAL A 315 -19.44 14.37 -5.66
C VAL A 315 -20.62 15.21 -5.18
N ALA A 316 -20.77 15.39 -3.87
CA ALA A 316 -21.81 16.28 -3.31
C ALA A 316 -21.61 17.73 -3.75
N ALA A 317 -20.38 18.15 -4.04
CA ALA A 317 -20.05 19.46 -4.60
C ALA A 317 -20.09 19.51 -6.15
N GLY A 318 -20.47 18.42 -6.82
CA GLY A 318 -20.68 18.36 -8.27
C GLY A 318 -19.57 17.67 -9.07
N ALA A 319 -18.53 17.14 -8.42
CA ALA A 319 -17.50 16.35 -9.12
C ALA A 319 -18.08 15.03 -9.67
N ARG A 320 -17.47 14.54 -10.74
CA ARG A 320 -17.78 13.23 -11.35
C ARG A 320 -16.60 12.30 -11.13
N VAL A 321 -16.86 11.03 -10.81
CA VAL A 321 -15.85 9.98 -10.70
C VAL A 321 -16.10 8.98 -11.81
N ARG A 322 -15.04 8.50 -12.47
CA ARG A 322 -15.09 7.45 -13.50
C ARG A 322 -14.16 6.32 -13.10
N ALA A 323 -14.73 5.15 -12.85
CA ALA A 323 -13.99 3.92 -12.52
C ALA A 323 -13.60 3.13 -13.77
N ASN A 324 -12.60 2.25 -13.63
CA ASN A 324 -12.09 1.41 -14.72
C ASN A 324 -11.57 2.21 -15.93
N VAL A 325 -11.10 3.43 -15.70
CA VAL A 325 -10.52 4.33 -16.73
C VAL A 325 -9.01 4.41 -16.53
N GLU A 326 -8.27 3.57 -17.23
CA GLU A 326 -6.80 3.60 -17.21
C GLU A 326 -6.28 4.66 -18.18
N VAL A 327 -5.90 5.83 -17.64
CA VAL A 327 -5.32 6.93 -18.41
C VAL A 327 -3.93 6.54 -18.89
N GLN A 328 -3.65 6.73 -20.19
CA GLN A 328 -2.37 6.40 -20.80
C GLN A 328 -1.58 7.61 -21.29
N ARG A 329 -2.24 8.72 -21.60
CA ARG A 329 -1.57 9.91 -22.11
C ARG A 329 -2.19 11.19 -21.53
N ILE A 330 -1.34 12.16 -21.28
CA ILE A 330 -1.68 13.56 -21.10
C ILE A 330 -1.65 14.20 -22.49
N LEU A 331 -2.71 14.90 -22.86
CA LEU A 331 -2.81 15.62 -24.12
C LEU A 331 -2.14 16.97 -23.94
N ILE A 332 -1.10 17.23 -24.73
CA ILE A 332 -0.32 18.48 -24.69
C ILE A 332 -0.46 19.20 -26.03
N GLU A 333 -0.89 20.46 -25.99
CA GLU A 333 -1.00 21.35 -27.14
C GLU A 333 -0.23 22.62 -26.84
N ASN A 334 0.72 22.99 -27.69
CA ASN A 334 1.56 24.19 -27.55
C ASN A 334 2.20 24.36 -26.14
N GLY A 335 2.67 23.25 -25.55
CA GLY A 335 3.31 23.29 -24.22
C GLY A 335 2.33 23.31 -23.03
N ARG A 336 1.02 23.26 -23.28
CA ARG A 336 -0.06 23.27 -22.28
C ARG A 336 -0.77 21.92 -22.21
N ALA A 337 -1.02 21.43 -21.00
CA ALA A 337 -1.89 20.26 -20.80
C ALA A 337 -3.36 20.66 -21.00
N VAL A 338 -4.04 19.96 -21.95
CA VAL A 338 -5.42 20.25 -22.37
C VAL A 338 -6.38 19.10 -22.10
N GLY A 339 -5.91 18.02 -21.50
CA GLY A 339 -6.74 16.85 -21.21
C GLY A 339 -5.94 15.57 -21.06
N VAL A 340 -6.66 14.44 -21.08
CA VAL A 340 -6.09 13.10 -21.00
C VAL A 340 -6.82 12.13 -21.90
N SER A 341 -6.13 11.05 -22.33
CA SER A 341 -6.75 9.93 -23.04
C SER A 341 -6.46 8.59 -22.35
N SER A 342 -7.47 7.72 -22.35
CA SER A 342 -7.39 6.38 -21.78
C SER A 342 -6.89 5.35 -22.79
N ARG A 343 -6.65 4.12 -22.30
CA ARG A 343 -6.30 2.97 -23.14
C ARG A 343 -7.39 2.61 -24.16
N THR A 344 -8.65 2.85 -23.82
CA THR A 344 -9.81 2.51 -24.66
C THR A 344 -10.18 3.61 -25.65
N GLY A 345 -9.43 4.73 -25.66
CA GLY A 345 -9.73 5.88 -26.52
C GLY A 345 -10.71 6.90 -25.89
N TYR A 346 -11.19 6.66 -24.65
CA TYR A 346 -11.96 7.66 -23.94
C TYR A 346 -11.10 8.88 -23.61
N GLU A 347 -11.57 10.07 -23.95
CA GLU A 347 -10.88 11.32 -23.73
C GLU A 347 -11.65 12.26 -22.80
N VAL A 348 -10.89 12.99 -21.95
CA VAL A 348 -11.42 14.09 -21.16
C VAL A 348 -10.62 15.35 -21.46
N ARG A 349 -11.32 16.40 -21.96
CA ARG A 349 -10.73 17.72 -22.20
C ARG A 349 -10.85 18.58 -20.94
N ALA A 350 -9.74 19.22 -20.55
CA ALA A 350 -9.64 20.09 -19.39
C ALA A 350 -9.43 21.55 -19.83
N ARG A 351 -10.34 22.42 -19.42
CA ARG A 351 -10.26 23.86 -19.74
C ARG A 351 -9.19 24.60 -18.91
N ILE A 352 -9.00 24.19 -17.66
CA ILE A 352 -8.12 24.88 -16.70
C ILE A 352 -6.84 24.07 -16.47
N ALA A 353 -6.95 22.81 -16.03
CA ALA A 353 -5.77 22.03 -15.66
C ALA A 353 -5.98 20.50 -15.69
N VAL A 354 -4.86 19.79 -15.79
CA VAL A 354 -4.72 18.35 -15.55
C VAL A 354 -3.93 18.16 -14.27
N ILE A 355 -4.43 17.32 -13.35
CA ILE A 355 -3.73 16.94 -12.11
C ILE A 355 -3.37 15.47 -12.17
N CYS A 356 -2.08 15.15 -12.09
CA CYS A 356 -1.58 13.81 -11.91
C CYS A 356 -1.62 13.44 -10.42
N ALA A 357 -2.36 12.38 -10.08
CA ALA A 357 -2.52 11.85 -8.73
C ALA A 357 -2.48 10.30 -8.70
N GLY A 358 -1.75 9.70 -9.65
CA GLY A 358 -1.58 8.25 -9.80
C GLY A 358 -0.58 7.62 -8.82
N GLY A 359 -0.07 8.38 -7.86
CA GLY A 359 0.92 7.93 -6.87
C GLY A 359 2.34 7.84 -7.43
N ALA A 360 3.30 7.46 -6.57
CA ALA A 360 4.73 7.50 -6.89
C ALA A 360 5.16 6.58 -8.05
N VAL A 361 4.30 5.68 -8.51
CA VAL A 361 4.57 4.82 -9.68
C VAL A 361 3.72 5.25 -10.88
N GLY A 362 2.42 5.48 -10.69
CA GLY A 362 1.51 5.80 -11.80
C GLY A 362 1.74 7.19 -12.38
N THR A 363 2.02 8.20 -11.55
CA THR A 363 2.26 9.57 -12.03
C THR A 363 3.49 9.67 -12.93
N PRO A 364 4.70 9.24 -12.53
CA PRO A 364 5.85 9.29 -13.45
C PRO A 364 5.69 8.38 -14.66
N ASP A 365 5.02 7.22 -14.53
CA ASP A 365 4.73 6.35 -15.67
C ASP A 365 3.86 7.07 -16.72
N LEU A 366 2.77 7.72 -16.29
CA LEU A 366 1.90 8.50 -17.17
C LEU A 366 2.64 9.67 -17.84
N MET A 367 3.41 10.43 -17.07
CA MET A 367 4.16 11.57 -17.59
C MET A 367 5.21 11.13 -18.61
N LEU A 368 5.96 10.05 -18.33
CA LEU A 368 6.96 9.49 -19.25
C LEU A 368 6.32 8.98 -20.56
N ARG A 369 5.17 8.30 -20.47
CA ARG A 369 4.39 7.85 -21.66
C ARG A 369 3.88 9.00 -22.50
N SER A 370 3.62 10.13 -21.86
CA SER A 370 3.17 11.36 -22.54
C SER A 370 4.33 12.15 -23.15
N GLY A 371 5.57 11.63 -23.08
CA GLY A 371 6.75 12.29 -23.63
C GLY A 371 7.28 13.43 -22.77
N LEU A 372 6.74 13.61 -21.57
CA LEU A 372 7.22 14.57 -20.58
C LEU A 372 8.54 14.08 -19.96
N GLY A 373 9.31 15.00 -19.39
CA GLY A 373 10.60 14.67 -18.77
C GLY A 373 11.79 14.72 -19.74
N ARG A 374 11.60 15.04 -21.00
CA ARG A 374 12.73 15.36 -21.91
C ARG A 374 13.46 16.64 -21.47
N GLY A 375 12.77 17.53 -20.73
CA GLY A 375 13.31 18.77 -20.16
C GLY A 375 13.69 18.67 -18.67
N SER A 376 13.33 17.59 -17.97
CA SER A 376 13.69 17.40 -16.54
C SER A 376 14.44 16.11 -16.37
N SER A 377 15.68 16.20 -15.86
CA SER A 377 16.49 15.03 -15.50
C SER A 377 15.95 14.28 -14.28
N GLN A 378 14.93 14.83 -13.57
CA GLN A 378 14.45 14.33 -12.28
C GLN A 378 13.22 13.40 -12.38
N LEU A 379 12.44 13.47 -13.48
CA LEU A 379 11.22 12.68 -13.60
C LEU A 379 11.49 11.17 -13.52
N GLY A 380 10.76 10.50 -12.66
CA GLY A 380 10.90 9.07 -12.37
C GLY A 380 12.10 8.72 -11.50
N ARG A 381 12.98 9.66 -11.15
CA ARG A 381 14.11 9.46 -10.22
C ARG A 381 13.68 9.72 -8.78
N ASN A 382 14.63 9.58 -7.86
CA ASN A 382 14.45 9.90 -6.44
C ASN A 382 13.37 9.08 -5.73
N LEU A 383 13.02 7.91 -6.25
CA LEU A 383 12.08 7.02 -5.59
C LEU A 383 12.59 6.69 -4.18
N ARG A 384 11.84 7.09 -3.17
CA ARG A 384 11.93 6.64 -1.78
C ARG A 384 10.83 5.66 -1.55
N ILE A 385 11.07 4.64 -0.75
CA ILE A 385 10.07 3.58 -0.51
C ILE A 385 9.75 3.38 0.97
N HIS A 386 10.51 4.03 1.88
CA HIS A 386 10.38 3.84 3.32
C HIS A 386 10.37 2.34 3.65
N PRO A 387 11.47 1.62 3.35
CA PRO A 387 11.50 0.16 3.43
C PRO A 387 11.22 -0.32 4.84
N ALA A 388 10.50 -1.43 4.93
CA ALA A 388 10.11 -2.04 6.19
C ALA A 388 10.59 -3.48 6.28
N CYS A 389 10.81 -3.94 7.51
CA CYS A 389 11.10 -5.32 7.85
C CYS A 389 10.08 -5.79 8.89
N TRP A 390 9.42 -6.91 8.64
CA TRP A 390 8.56 -7.57 9.61
C TRP A 390 9.44 -8.35 10.61
N VAL A 391 9.35 -8.05 11.90
CA VAL A 391 10.06 -8.76 12.96
C VAL A 391 9.04 -9.49 13.81
N GLY A 392 8.97 -10.81 13.67
CA GLY A 392 8.09 -11.66 14.45
C GLY A 392 8.74 -12.17 15.72
N ALA A 393 7.95 -12.53 16.72
CA ALA A 393 8.44 -13.13 17.95
C ALA A 393 7.45 -14.17 18.48
N LEU A 394 7.97 -15.26 19.05
CA LEU A 394 7.18 -16.31 19.69
C LEU A 394 7.08 -16.06 21.19
N TYR A 395 5.87 -16.16 21.72
CA TYR A 395 5.55 -16.02 23.14
C TYR A 395 5.02 -17.33 23.76
N ASP A 396 5.00 -17.43 25.09
CA ASP A 396 4.38 -18.53 25.80
C ASP A 396 2.86 -18.39 25.90
N GLU A 397 2.40 -17.15 25.91
CA GLU A 397 0.98 -16.80 25.95
C GLU A 397 0.37 -16.75 24.55
N GLU A 398 -0.95 -16.82 24.47
CA GLU A 398 -1.70 -16.52 23.26
C GLU A 398 -1.64 -15.03 22.96
N VAL A 399 -1.27 -14.70 21.72
CA VAL A 399 -1.19 -13.32 21.20
C VAL A 399 -2.35 -13.04 20.26
N ARG A 400 -2.73 -14.03 19.42
CA ARG A 400 -3.80 -13.93 18.42
C ARG A 400 -3.75 -12.57 17.73
N GLY A 401 -2.63 -12.26 17.09
CA GLY A 401 -2.34 -10.92 16.56
C GLY A 401 -3.40 -10.38 15.57
N TRP A 402 -4.25 -11.26 15.02
CA TRP A 402 -5.42 -10.91 14.22
C TRP A 402 -6.63 -10.41 15.04
N ASP A 403 -6.67 -10.70 16.34
CA ASP A 403 -7.70 -10.22 17.27
C ASP A 403 -7.25 -8.87 17.83
N GLY A 404 -7.45 -7.81 17.06
CA GLY A 404 -7.02 -6.49 17.47
C GLY A 404 -6.92 -5.53 16.30
N ILE A 405 -6.47 -4.34 16.60
CA ILE A 405 -6.21 -3.32 15.59
C ILE A 405 -4.86 -3.61 14.94
N MET A 406 -4.86 -3.83 13.61
CA MET A 406 -3.71 -4.29 12.83
C MET A 406 -2.45 -3.44 13.02
N GLN A 407 -2.57 -2.11 13.11
CA GLN A 407 -1.50 -1.20 13.49
C GLN A 407 -1.99 -0.34 14.64
N SER A 408 -1.39 -0.50 15.83
CA SER A 408 -2.00 -0.03 17.07
C SER A 408 -1.08 0.76 18.00
N TYR A 409 0.22 0.48 18.02
CA TYR A 409 1.22 1.13 18.85
C TYR A 409 2.49 1.42 18.07
N TYR A 410 3.16 2.53 18.33
CA TYR A 410 4.44 2.88 17.73
C TYR A 410 5.49 3.15 18.79
N VAL A 411 6.77 2.99 18.44
CA VAL A 411 7.93 3.38 19.23
C VAL A 411 8.80 4.28 18.37
N ASP A 412 8.99 5.54 18.76
CA ASP A 412 9.71 6.58 18.04
C ASP A 412 11.06 6.96 18.68
N GLU A 413 11.48 6.26 19.72
CA GLU A 413 12.75 6.46 20.45
C GLU A 413 13.95 6.62 19.50
N TRP A 414 13.96 5.86 18.41
CA TRP A 414 15.07 5.85 17.45
C TRP A 414 14.77 6.63 16.17
N GLN A 415 13.77 7.52 16.17
CA GLN A 415 13.41 8.30 15.00
C GLN A 415 14.55 9.24 14.55
N HIS A 416 15.37 9.72 15.49
CA HIS A 416 16.58 10.48 15.23
C HIS A 416 17.63 9.69 14.42
N ARG A 417 17.55 8.36 14.38
CA ARG A 417 18.33 7.44 13.54
C ARG A 417 17.56 6.96 12.31
N GLY A 418 16.41 7.53 12.04
CA GLY A 418 15.54 7.18 10.92
C GLY A 418 14.72 5.92 11.13
N ILE A 419 14.62 5.38 12.35
CA ILE A 419 13.89 4.15 12.67
C ILE A 419 12.59 4.48 13.40
N LEU A 420 11.48 3.95 12.86
CA LEU A 420 10.17 3.92 13.51
C LEU A 420 9.74 2.46 13.66
N LEU A 421 9.31 2.05 14.85
CA LEU A 421 8.73 0.74 15.07
C LEU A 421 7.22 0.87 15.17
N GLU A 422 6.49 -0.06 14.55
CA GLU A 422 5.02 -0.11 14.63
C GLU A 422 4.57 -1.53 14.98
N ALA A 423 3.82 -1.71 16.07
CA ALA A 423 3.12 -2.96 16.32
C ALA A 423 2.17 -3.20 15.15
N THR A 424 2.45 -4.21 14.35
CA THR A 424 1.68 -4.54 13.16
C THR A 424 1.46 -6.04 13.09
N PHE A 425 0.32 -6.43 12.56
CA PHE A 425 0.02 -7.82 12.26
C PHE A 425 -0.61 -7.92 10.87
N THR A 426 -0.38 -9.01 10.18
CA THR A 426 -0.95 -9.21 8.85
C THR A 426 -1.80 -10.48 8.82
N PRO A 427 -2.86 -10.54 7.99
CA PRO A 427 -3.64 -11.76 7.81
C PRO A 427 -2.75 -12.96 7.50
N LEU A 428 -3.17 -14.16 7.92
CA LEU A 428 -2.39 -15.40 7.80
C LEU A 428 -1.81 -15.63 6.39
N ALA A 429 -2.59 -15.36 5.35
CA ALA A 429 -2.16 -15.52 3.97
C ALA A 429 -0.95 -14.62 3.59
N PHE A 430 -0.79 -13.48 4.26
CA PHE A 430 0.36 -12.58 4.08
C PHE A 430 1.40 -12.76 5.19
N GLY A 431 0.97 -12.97 6.44
CA GLY A 431 1.85 -13.04 7.61
C GLY A 431 2.59 -14.37 7.73
N GLY A 432 1.91 -15.47 7.47
CA GLY A 432 2.47 -16.82 7.62
C GLY A 432 3.75 -17.06 6.82
N GLN A 433 3.86 -16.46 5.64
CA GLN A 433 5.07 -16.59 4.79
C GLN A 433 6.32 -15.91 5.35
N TRP A 434 6.15 -14.93 6.26
CA TRP A 434 7.26 -14.24 6.91
C TRP A 434 7.87 -15.03 8.07
N LEU A 435 7.20 -16.09 8.55
CA LEU A 435 7.82 -17.00 9.51
C LEU A 435 9.07 -17.64 8.91
N SER A 436 10.15 -17.69 9.69
CA SER A 436 11.42 -18.30 9.27
C SER A 436 11.26 -19.81 9.06
N GLY A 437 12.21 -20.42 8.36
CA GLY A 437 12.23 -21.85 8.08
C GLY A 437 11.46 -22.23 6.82
N VAL A 438 11.60 -23.49 6.44
CA VAL A 438 10.93 -24.13 5.30
C VAL A 438 10.50 -25.54 5.69
N GLY A 439 9.57 -26.16 4.94
CA GLY A 439 9.12 -27.53 5.19
C GLY A 439 8.52 -27.70 6.59
N VAL A 440 8.97 -28.74 7.30
CA VAL A 440 8.49 -29.10 8.64
C VAL A 440 8.69 -27.96 9.63
N GLU A 441 9.89 -27.38 9.69
CA GLU A 441 10.21 -26.28 10.64
C GLU A 441 9.27 -25.07 10.46
N HIS A 442 8.95 -24.71 9.22
CA HIS A 442 8.01 -23.62 8.94
C HIS A 442 6.60 -23.96 9.42
N GLN A 443 6.12 -25.18 9.20
CA GLN A 443 4.80 -25.62 9.63
C GLN A 443 4.69 -25.74 11.16
N GLU A 444 5.73 -26.18 11.85
CA GLU A 444 5.76 -26.19 13.32
C GLU A 444 5.63 -24.76 13.92
N ARG A 445 6.21 -23.76 13.25
CA ARG A 445 6.02 -22.34 13.62
C ARG A 445 4.61 -21.86 13.28
N LEU A 446 4.07 -22.28 12.14
CA LEU A 446 2.72 -21.94 11.72
C LEU A 446 1.66 -22.48 12.67
N LEU A 447 1.85 -23.69 13.26
CA LEU A 447 0.99 -24.25 14.31
C LEU A 447 0.95 -23.41 15.58
N ARG A 448 1.92 -22.50 15.77
CA ARG A 448 1.98 -21.57 16.91
C ARG A 448 1.71 -20.14 16.50
N TYR A 449 1.03 -19.95 15.37
CA TYR A 449 0.75 -18.60 14.84
C TYR A 449 -0.10 -17.77 15.81
N ASP A 450 -0.95 -18.42 16.60
CA ASP A 450 -1.70 -17.85 17.71
C ASP A 450 -0.82 -17.21 18.81
N ARG A 451 0.44 -17.60 18.90
CA ARG A 451 1.44 -17.13 19.89
C ARG A 451 2.49 -16.20 19.27
N VAL A 452 2.31 -15.81 18.03
CA VAL A 452 3.24 -14.90 17.33
C VAL A 452 2.78 -13.46 17.47
N GLY A 453 3.66 -12.63 18.03
CA GLY A 453 3.57 -11.18 17.95
C GLY A 453 4.47 -10.63 16.86
N SER A 454 4.24 -9.39 16.42
CA SER A 454 5.11 -8.78 15.41
C SER A 454 5.20 -7.26 15.49
N ILE A 455 6.36 -6.75 15.12
CA ILE A 455 6.71 -5.33 15.03
C ILE A 455 7.26 -5.08 13.63
N GLY A 456 6.71 -4.09 12.92
CA GLY A 456 7.26 -3.56 11.68
C GLY A 456 8.37 -2.56 12.01
N VAL A 457 9.53 -2.74 11.41
CA VAL A 457 10.66 -1.81 11.48
C VAL A 457 10.68 -1.00 10.21
N HIS A 458 10.45 0.30 10.30
CA HIS A 458 10.43 1.24 9.18
C HIS A 458 11.68 2.11 9.19
N LEU A 459 12.24 2.37 8.00
CA LEU A 459 13.43 3.19 7.84
C LEU A 459 13.16 4.44 7.00
N LYS A 460 13.49 5.64 7.50
CA LYS A 460 13.66 6.83 6.65
C LYS A 460 14.86 6.62 5.74
N ASP A 461 14.61 6.14 4.51
CA ASP A 461 15.65 5.76 3.58
C ASP A 461 16.38 6.97 2.96
N VAL A 462 17.72 6.85 2.86
CA VAL A 462 18.55 7.72 2.02
C VAL A 462 18.88 7.08 0.68
N SER A 463 18.68 5.78 0.56
CA SER A 463 18.69 5.03 -0.70
C SER A 463 17.66 5.56 -1.66
N SER A 464 17.91 5.45 -2.94
CA SER A 464 16.95 5.88 -3.95
C SER A 464 16.80 4.89 -5.09
N GLY A 465 15.62 4.94 -5.67
CA GLY A 465 15.25 4.14 -6.82
C GLY A 465 14.78 4.97 -8.00
N ARG A 466 14.15 4.29 -8.95
CA ARG A 466 13.68 4.90 -10.19
C ARG A 466 12.44 4.20 -10.72
N VAL A 467 11.49 4.97 -11.21
CA VAL A 467 10.40 4.54 -12.08
C VAL A 467 10.72 4.98 -13.51
N GLY A 468 10.68 4.07 -14.44
CA GLY A 468 10.98 4.34 -15.86
C GLY A 468 10.20 3.42 -16.78
N LEU A 469 10.37 3.62 -18.09
CA LEU A 469 9.81 2.74 -19.10
C LEU A 469 10.90 1.82 -19.64
N SER A 470 10.58 0.55 -19.79
CA SER A 470 11.39 -0.42 -20.50
C SER A 470 11.27 -0.21 -22.01
N ARG A 471 12.13 -0.86 -22.82
CA ARG A 471 12.11 -0.74 -24.30
C ARG A 471 10.76 -1.10 -24.93
N ASP A 472 10.00 -1.99 -24.31
CA ASP A 472 8.66 -2.40 -24.76
C ASP A 472 7.54 -1.52 -24.18
N GLY A 473 7.88 -0.40 -23.54
CA GLY A 473 6.94 0.54 -22.96
C GLY A 473 6.34 0.13 -21.62
N SER A 474 6.73 -1.00 -21.03
CA SER A 474 6.23 -1.37 -19.68
C SER A 474 6.91 -0.57 -18.57
N THR A 475 6.19 -0.33 -17.50
CA THR A 475 6.74 0.29 -16.28
C THR A 475 7.83 -0.58 -15.68
N ARG A 476 8.96 0.04 -15.33
CA ARG A 476 10.05 -0.60 -14.61
C ARG A 476 10.37 0.19 -13.35
N ILE A 477 10.36 -0.49 -12.22
CA ILE A 477 10.70 0.08 -10.92
C ILE A 477 12.02 -0.54 -10.48
N THR A 478 12.98 0.29 -10.13
CA THR A 478 14.28 -0.18 -9.60
C THR A 478 14.56 0.53 -8.29
N TYR A 479 15.16 -0.18 -7.33
CA TYR A 479 15.57 0.39 -6.07
C TYR A 479 16.86 -0.27 -5.61
N ARG A 480 17.78 0.52 -5.06
CA ARG A 480 19.08 0.01 -4.59
C ARG A 480 19.28 0.38 -3.14
N LEU A 481 19.08 -0.58 -2.25
CA LEU A 481 19.37 -0.43 -0.83
C LEU A 481 20.88 -0.22 -0.63
N SER A 482 21.26 0.86 0.05
CA SER A 482 22.63 1.17 0.41
C SER A 482 23.11 0.27 1.55
N ARG A 483 24.42 0.25 1.78
CA ARG A 483 24.98 -0.46 2.94
C ARG A 483 24.62 0.23 4.25
N ASP A 484 24.51 1.56 4.23
CA ASP A 484 24.18 2.36 5.42
C ASP A 484 22.72 2.15 5.81
N ASP A 485 21.81 2.16 4.84
CA ASP A 485 20.39 1.85 5.09
C ASP A 485 20.20 0.40 5.56
N ALA A 486 20.98 -0.54 5.00
CA ALA A 486 20.94 -1.93 5.47
C ALA A 486 21.45 -2.06 6.92
N ALA A 487 22.50 -1.33 7.29
CA ALA A 487 23.00 -1.29 8.67
C ALA A 487 21.98 -0.63 9.62
N ALA A 488 21.32 0.45 9.19
CA ALA A 488 20.26 1.08 9.96
C ALA A 488 19.04 0.15 10.17
N LEU A 489 18.66 -0.62 9.15
CA LEU A 489 17.61 -1.65 9.30
C LEU A 489 18.02 -2.75 10.28
N VAL A 490 19.26 -3.23 10.24
CA VAL A 490 19.79 -4.22 11.20
C VAL A 490 19.73 -3.67 12.62
N PHE A 491 20.11 -2.41 12.82
CA PHE A 491 19.93 -1.72 14.10
C PHE A 491 18.46 -1.69 14.53
N GLY A 492 17.54 -1.30 13.64
CA GLY A 492 16.11 -1.27 13.93
C GLY A 492 15.55 -2.66 14.28
N ILE A 493 15.98 -3.73 13.58
CA ILE A 493 15.61 -5.11 13.87
C ILE A 493 16.11 -5.51 15.28
N ALA A 494 17.34 -5.11 15.66
CA ALA A 494 17.87 -5.35 17.00
C ALA A 494 17.01 -4.65 18.08
N ARG A 495 16.60 -3.39 17.86
CA ARG A 495 15.71 -2.65 18.78
C ARG A 495 14.33 -3.32 18.88
N ALA A 496 13.74 -3.76 17.75
CA ALA A 496 12.49 -4.51 17.78
C ALA A 496 12.64 -5.83 18.55
N ALA A 497 13.77 -6.53 18.42
CA ALA A 497 14.07 -7.74 19.18
C ALA A 497 14.16 -7.46 20.69
N GLU A 498 14.79 -6.36 21.10
CA GLU A 498 14.83 -5.95 22.51
C GLU A 498 13.44 -5.65 23.08
N VAL A 499 12.58 -4.95 22.30
CA VAL A 499 11.19 -4.70 22.70
C VAL A 499 10.45 -6.03 22.90
N HIS A 500 10.58 -6.97 21.95
CA HIS A 500 9.97 -8.30 22.07
C HIS A 500 10.47 -9.07 23.29
N PHE A 501 11.80 -9.11 23.55
CA PHE A 501 12.34 -9.81 24.72
C PHE A 501 11.95 -9.15 26.04
N ALA A 502 11.91 -7.82 26.09
CA ALA A 502 11.43 -7.10 27.25
C ALA A 502 9.95 -7.41 27.55
N ALA A 503 9.14 -7.67 26.50
CA ALA A 503 7.77 -8.13 26.61
C ALA A 503 7.63 -9.63 26.96
N GLY A 504 8.72 -10.41 27.01
CA GLY A 504 8.71 -11.82 27.40
C GLY A 504 8.76 -12.82 26.24
N ALA A 505 9.16 -12.40 25.04
CA ALA A 505 9.33 -13.32 23.91
C ALA A 505 10.41 -14.37 24.17
N ARG A 506 10.18 -15.59 23.67
CA ARG A 506 11.15 -16.71 23.73
C ARG A 506 12.18 -16.66 22.63
N GLU A 507 11.77 -16.30 21.43
CA GLU A 507 12.64 -16.17 20.28
C GLU A 507 12.10 -15.11 19.32
N VAL A 508 12.97 -14.47 18.52
CA VAL A 508 12.63 -13.42 17.57
C VAL A 508 13.10 -13.82 16.17
N TYR A 509 12.30 -13.54 15.15
CA TYR A 509 12.54 -13.85 13.73
C TYR A 509 12.96 -12.59 12.97
N PRO A 510 14.28 -12.37 12.70
CA PRO A 510 14.80 -11.09 12.19
C PRO A 510 14.70 -10.90 10.67
N GLN A 511 14.05 -11.80 9.95
CA GLN A 511 13.94 -11.79 8.48
C GLN A 511 15.28 -11.78 7.72
N ILE A 512 16.26 -12.48 8.26
CA ILE A 512 17.56 -12.71 7.63
C ILE A 512 17.81 -14.21 7.62
N GLY A 513 17.79 -14.83 6.44
CA GLY A 513 17.72 -16.29 6.30
C GLY A 513 18.85 -17.06 7.00
N ARG A 514 20.10 -16.52 7.03
CA ARG A 514 21.19 -17.18 7.76
C ARG A 514 21.15 -16.98 9.28
N VAL A 515 20.25 -16.12 9.77
CA VAL A 515 19.92 -15.97 11.19
C VAL A 515 18.40 -16.21 11.33
N PRO A 516 17.96 -17.47 11.34
CA PRO A 516 16.53 -17.78 11.32
C PRO A 516 15.81 -17.34 12.62
N ARG A 517 16.55 -17.15 13.70
CA ARG A 517 16.05 -16.66 14.99
C ARG A 517 17.14 -16.02 15.83
N ILE A 518 16.75 -15.08 16.68
CA ILE A 518 17.55 -14.50 17.77
C ILE A 518 17.01 -15.07 19.06
N LEU A 519 17.89 -15.46 19.99
CA LEU A 519 17.54 -15.92 21.34
C LEU A 519 17.80 -14.82 22.37
N PRO A 520 17.16 -14.86 23.57
CA PRO A 520 17.46 -13.93 24.66
C PRO A 520 18.96 -13.84 24.95
N GLY A 521 19.45 -12.62 25.16
CA GLY A 521 20.89 -12.35 25.40
C GLY A 521 21.77 -12.35 24.13
N ARG A 522 21.23 -12.62 22.93
CA ARG A 522 22.02 -12.69 21.68
C ARG A 522 21.79 -11.49 20.75
N VAL A 523 21.07 -10.46 21.17
CA VAL A 523 20.76 -9.28 20.34
C VAL A 523 22.04 -8.51 19.98
N ALA A 524 22.94 -8.30 20.93
CA ALA A 524 24.21 -7.59 20.68
C ALA A 524 25.09 -8.30 19.66
N GLU A 525 25.16 -9.65 19.69
CA GLU A 525 25.87 -10.45 18.70
C GLU A 525 25.24 -10.33 17.31
N PHE A 526 23.90 -10.35 17.24
CA PHE A 526 23.17 -10.13 16.00
C PHE A 526 23.50 -8.75 15.42
N GLU A 527 23.40 -7.69 16.22
CA GLU A 527 23.66 -6.31 15.79
C GLU A 527 25.12 -6.11 15.31
N ALA A 528 26.08 -6.74 15.97
CA ALA A 528 27.50 -6.70 15.59
C ALA A 528 27.78 -7.44 14.27
N THR A 529 26.85 -8.29 13.80
CA THR A 529 27.03 -9.08 12.59
C THR A 529 26.81 -8.21 11.35
N ARG A 530 27.78 -8.23 10.42
CA ARG A 530 27.65 -7.53 9.14
C ARG A 530 26.81 -8.32 8.15
N PHE A 531 25.73 -7.72 7.68
CA PHE A 531 24.87 -8.25 6.63
C PHE A 531 25.01 -7.44 5.34
N LYS A 532 24.89 -8.11 4.20
CA LYS A 532 24.78 -7.43 2.91
C LYS A 532 23.31 -7.00 2.69
N PRO A 533 23.05 -5.90 1.96
CA PRO A 533 21.67 -5.49 1.65
C PRO A 533 20.80 -6.63 1.12
N GLY A 534 21.32 -7.47 0.23
CA GLY A 534 20.59 -8.60 -0.37
C GLY A 534 20.31 -9.79 0.55
N GLU A 535 20.75 -9.76 1.82
CA GLU A 535 20.42 -10.78 2.82
C GLU A 535 19.14 -10.44 3.62
N LEU A 536 18.67 -9.16 3.56
CA LEU A 536 17.48 -8.70 4.26
C LEU A 536 16.23 -9.04 3.43
N ARG A 537 15.17 -9.49 4.07
CA ARG A 537 13.84 -9.64 3.49
C ARG A 537 13.02 -8.40 3.85
N LEU A 538 12.66 -7.63 2.85
CA LEU A 538 12.01 -6.33 3.01
C LEU A 538 10.72 -6.26 2.22
N GLU A 539 9.86 -5.36 2.65
CA GLU A 539 8.65 -4.92 1.96
C GLU A 539 8.58 -3.39 2.04
N ALA A 540 7.75 -2.76 1.23
CA ALA A 540 7.57 -1.32 1.32
C ALA A 540 6.16 -0.91 0.89
N PHE A 541 5.57 0.03 1.64
CA PHE A 541 4.18 0.46 1.46
C PHE A 541 4.06 1.95 1.16
N HIS A 542 5.18 2.68 1.16
CA HIS A 542 5.23 4.12 1.15
C HIS A 542 6.11 4.69 0.01
N PRO A 543 5.88 4.31 -1.26
CA PRO A 543 6.66 4.86 -2.37
C PRO A 543 6.34 6.35 -2.55
N MET A 544 7.39 7.19 -2.76
CA MET A 544 7.27 8.65 -2.93
C MET A 544 8.46 9.24 -3.70
N GLY A 545 8.38 10.52 -4.07
CA GLY A 545 9.52 11.33 -4.54
C GLY A 545 9.85 11.27 -6.03
N THR A 546 9.11 10.53 -6.84
CA THR A 546 9.43 10.28 -8.26
C THR A 546 9.11 11.44 -9.22
N ALA A 547 8.34 12.42 -8.76
CA ALA A 547 8.11 13.70 -9.41
C ALA A 547 8.27 14.83 -8.37
N ARG A 548 9.32 14.73 -7.54
CA ARG A 548 9.50 15.54 -6.34
C ARG A 548 9.45 17.04 -6.61
N MET A 549 8.96 17.76 -5.63
CA MET A 549 8.99 19.22 -5.60
C MET A 549 10.39 19.75 -5.31
N ALA A 550 10.75 20.82 -5.98
CA ALA A 550 11.83 21.71 -5.62
C ALA A 550 11.60 23.08 -6.22
N ALA A 551 12.07 24.14 -5.57
CA ALA A 551 12.03 25.49 -6.11
C ALA A 551 12.90 25.62 -7.37
N ASP A 552 14.05 24.93 -7.41
CA ASP A 552 14.92 24.86 -8.58
C ASP A 552 14.47 23.73 -9.52
N PRO A 553 14.17 24.02 -10.81
CA PRO A 553 13.79 23.01 -11.80
C PRO A 553 14.87 21.94 -12.04
N ARG A 554 16.13 22.21 -11.70
CA ARG A 554 17.22 21.23 -11.79
C ARG A 554 17.11 20.13 -10.75
N ASP A 555 16.49 20.42 -9.62
CA ASP A 555 16.36 19.54 -8.47
C ASP A 555 14.98 18.89 -8.35
N GLY A 556 13.97 19.39 -9.05
CA GLY A 556 12.60 18.89 -9.01
C GLY A 556 11.95 18.72 -10.37
N VAL A 557 10.78 18.11 -10.36
CA VAL A 557 9.86 18.00 -11.50
C VAL A 557 8.76 19.03 -11.39
N THR A 558 8.36 19.35 -10.16
CA THR A 558 7.32 20.34 -9.86
C THR A 558 7.86 21.45 -8.95
N GLY A 559 7.29 22.63 -9.09
CA GLY A 559 7.46 23.72 -8.12
C GLY A 559 6.74 23.42 -6.80
N PRO A 560 6.97 24.28 -5.77
CA PRO A 560 6.30 24.16 -4.47
C PRO A 560 4.76 24.27 -4.54
N ASP A 561 4.22 24.83 -5.61
CA ASP A 561 2.79 24.94 -5.92
C ASP A 561 2.23 23.69 -6.62
N GLY A 562 3.04 22.66 -6.82
CA GLY A 562 2.70 21.44 -7.53
C GLY A 562 2.66 21.56 -9.07
N ALA A 563 2.88 22.74 -9.64
CA ALA A 563 2.94 22.93 -11.09
C ALA A 563 4.18 22.25 -11.68
N VAL A 564 4.01 21.56 -12.79
CA VAL A 564 5.11 20.87 -13.50
C VAL A 564 5.97 21.91 -14.22
N HIS A 565 7.28 21.91 -13.94
CA HIS A 565 8.22 22.80 -14.60
C HIS A 565 8.20 22.61 -16.12
N GLY A 566 8.05 23.71 -16.85
CA GLY A 566 8.08 23.72 -18.31
C GLY A 566 6.84 23.17 -19.02
N THR A 567 5.73 22.94 -18.28
CA THR A 567 4.46 22.52 -18.88
C THR A 567 3.32 23.30 -18.21
N GLU A 568 2.60 24.10 -18.99
CA GLU A 568 1.46 24.85 -18.46
C GLU A 568 0.27 23.95 -18.13
N ALA A 569 -0.51 24.34 -17.14
CA ALA A 569 -1.75 23.69 -16.73
C ALA A 569 -1.60 22.21 -16.34
N LEU A 570 -0.41 21.77 -15.97
CA LEU A 570 -0.13 20.41 -15.47
C LEU A 570 0.38 20.48 -14.05
N TYR A 571 -0.26 19.71 -13.16
CA TYR A 571 0.06 19.66 -11.73
C TYR A 571 0.27 18.22 -11.26
N VAL A 572 1.02 18.06 -10.18
CA VAL A 572 1.15 16.79 -9.46
C VAL A 572 0.71 16.98 -8.01
N ALA A 573 -0.25 16.16 -7.55
CA ALA A 573 -0.82 16.26 -6.22
C ALA A 573 -0.94 14.88 -5.55
N ASP A 574 0.19 14.19 -5.37
CA ASP A 574 0.26 12.86 -4.74
C ASP A 574 1.63 12.59 -4.12
N ALA A 575 1.88 11.35 -3.69
CA ALA A 575 3.14 10.94 -3.08
C ALA A 575 4.37 11.16 -3.97
N SER A 576 4.21 11.17 -5.31
CA SER A 576 5.34 11.37 -6.23
C SER A 576 5.96 12.76 -6.08
N SER A 577 5.18 13.76 -5.66
CA SER A 577 5.64 15.15 -5.50
C SER A 577 6.37 15.42 -4.19
N LEU A 578 6.30 14.52 -3.20
CA LEU A 578 7.00 14.72 -1.93
C LEU A 578 8.52 14.81 -2.15
N PRO A 579 9.21 15.80 -1.56
CA PRO A 579 10.64 16.02 -1.81
C PRO A 579 11.55 14.88 -1.38
N SER A 580 11.26 14.24 -0.23
CA SER A 580 12.02 13.12 0.31
C SER A 580 11.14 12.18 1.14
N SER A 581 11.75 11.15 1.78
CA SER A 581 11.04 10.24 2.69
C SER A 581 10.44 10.99 3.87
N THR A 582 9.16 10.73 4.16
CA THR A 582 8.43 11.35 5.27
C THR A 582 8.84 10.84 6.65
N ALA A 583 9.66 9.80 6.73
CA ALA A 583 10.04 9.09 7.96
C ALA A 583 8.89 8.43 8.74
N VAL A 584 7.66 8.59 8.23
CA VAL A 584 6.40 8.04 8.78
C VAL A 584 5.46 7.69 7.63
N ASN A 585 4.33 7.06 7.92
CA ASN A 585 3.27 6.73 6.95
C ASN A 585 2.77 8.02 6.27
N PRO A 586 2.83 8.16 4.93
CA PRO A 586 2.74 9.44 4.24
C PRO A 586 1.30 9.94 3.98
N MET A 587 0.25 9.14 4.26
CA MET A 587 -1.12 9.43 3.84
C MET A 587 -1.58 10.84 4.24
N MET A 588 -1.39 11.24 5.50
CA MET A 588 -1.81 12.56 5.98
C MET A 588 -1.02 13.68 5.32
N THR A 589 0.27 13.46 5.07
CA THR A 589 1.13 14.43 4.37
C THR A 589 0.69 14.59 2.91
N ILE A 590 0.35 13.50 2.21
CA ILE A 590 -0.18 13.55 0.85
C ILE A 590 -1.48 14.35 0.80
N ILE A 591 -2.41 14.11 1.72
CA ILE A 591 -3.68 14.84 1.82
C ILE A 591 -3.43 16.33 2.06
N ALA A 592 -2.54 16.68 3.00
CA ALA A 592 -2.23 18.06 3.34
C ALA A 592 -1.58 18.80 2.17
N VAL A 593 -0.62 18.18 1.48
CA VAL A 593 0.05 18.73 0.29
C VAL A 593 -0.93 18.92 -0.86
N ALA A 594 -1.73 17.91 -1.18
CA ALA A 594 -2.70 17.98 -2.26
C ALA A 594 -3.80 19.03 -1.98
N THR A 595 -4.23 19.17 -0.71
CA THR A 595 -5.15 20.23 -0.28
C THR A 595 -4.54 21.60 -0.49
N HIS A 596 -3.27 21.78 -0.11
CA HIS A 596 -2.55 23.05 -0.29
C HIS A 596 -2.46 23.45 -1.77
N ILE A 597 -2.06 22.52 -2.64
CA ILE A 597 -1.99 22.72 -4.09
C ILE A 597 -3.37 23.11 -4.65
N ALA A 598 -4.41 22.35 -4.29
CA ALA A 598 -5.76 22.59 -4.78
C ALA A 598 -6.34 23.94 -4.29
N GLU A 599 -6.09 24.36 -3.05
CA GLU A 599 -6.48 25.68 -2.54
C GLU A 599 -5.76 26.80 -3.32
N GLY A 600 -4.47 26.64 -3.64
CA GLY A 600 -3.71 27.58 -4.48
C GLY A 600 -4.29 27.69 -5.90
N MET A 601 -4.62 26.56 -6.51
CA MET A 601 -5.25 26.52 -7.84
C MET A 601 -6.64 27.18 -7.84
N ALA A 602 -7.46 26.91 -6.81
CA ALA A 602 -8.79 27.49 -6.68
C ALA A 602 -8.74 29.02 -6.53
N ALA A 603 -7.75 29.54 -5.80
CA ALA A 603 -7.56 30.99 -5.61
C ALA A 603 -7.13 31.71 -6.91
N GLY A 604 -6.40 31.03 -7.80
CA GLY A 604 -5.95 31.56 -9.10
C GLY A 604 -6.92 31.32 -10.26
N ALA A 605 -7.98 30.53 -10.04
CA ALA A 605 -8.95 30.20 -11.09
C ALA A 605 -9.85 31.41 -11.40
N PRO A 606 -10.23 31.62 -12.69
CA PRO A 606 -11.23 32.64 -13.02
C PRO A 606 -12.55 32.31 -12.34
N PRO A 607 -13.35 33.33 -11.93
CA PRO A 607 -14.60 33.12 -11.22
C PRO A 607 -15.50 32.18 -12.03
N ALA A 608 -15.86 31.05 -11.41
CA ALA A 608 -16.67 30.01 -12.04
C ALA A 608 -18.02 30.63 -12.49
N LYS A 609 -18.38 30.48 -13.77
CA LYS A 609 -19.75 30.72 -14.21
C LYS A 609 -20.62 29.72 -13.44
N ARG A 610 -21.31 30.20 -12.40
CA ARG A 610 -22.20 29.38 -11.57
C ARG A 610 -23.15 28.58 -12.48
N ARG A 611 -22.88 27.30 -12.66
CA ARG A 611 -23.86 26.39 -13.22
C ARG A 611 -25.00 26.30 -12.22
N THR A 612 -26.15 26.80 -12.60
CA THR A 612 -27.42 26.50 -11.89
C THR A 612 -27.52 24.99 -11.75
N PRO A 613 -27.81 24.45 -10.56
CA PRO A 613 -28.00 23.01 -10.40
C PRO A 613 -29.01 22.53 -11.43
N ARG A 614 -28.64 21.64 -12.33
CA ARG A 614 -29.59 20.92 -13.17
C ARG A 614 -30.54 20.22 -12.21
N LYS A 615 -31.78 20.75 -12.08
CA LYS A 615 -32.87 20.06 -11.40
C LYS A 615 -32.90 18.66 -11.98
N ALA A 616 -32.71 17.65 -11.14
CA ALA A 616 -32.99 16.27 -11.49
C ALA A 616 -34.43 16.24 -12.01
N ALA A 617 -34.58 16.06 -13.31
CA ALA A 617 -35.88 16.00 -13.95
C ALA A 617 -36.64 14.83 -13.32
N ALA A 618 -37.72 15.16 -12.65
CA ALA A 618 -38.67 14.23 -12.10
C ALA A 618 -39.27 13.37 -13.25
N GLN A 619 -38.67 12.20 -13.48
CA GLN A 619 -39.17 11.16 -14.37
C GLN A 619 -39.83 10.04 -13.56
N ALA A 620 -40.73 10.44 -12.64
CA ALA A 620 -41.54 9.53 -11.85
C ALA A 620 -42.97 10.04 -11.77
N LYS A 621 -43.62 10.17 -12.93
CA LYS A 621 -45.11 10.26 -12.98
C LYS A 621 -45.58 9.97 -14.41
N ARG A 622 -45.56 8.71 -14.82
CA ARG A 622 -46.39 8.16 -15.88
C ARG A 622 -46.27 6.63 -15.90
N ASN A 623 -46.80 5.97 -14.89
CA ASN A 623 -47.29 4.61 -15.06
C ASN A 623 -48.66 4.56 -14.36
N GLY A 624 -49.67 4.42 -15.20
CA GLY A 624 -51.06 4.45 -14.82
C GLY A 624 -51.45 3.32 -13.86
N ARG A 625 -52.38 3.62 -12.99
CA ARG A 625 -53.11 2.63 -12.19
C ARG A 625 -53.83 1.63 -13.12
N PRO A 626 -53.72 0.33 -12.91
CA PRO A 626 -54.68 -0.61 -13.47
C PRO A 626 -56.03 -0.44 -12.72
N LYS A 627 -57.12 -0.31 -13.48
CA LYS A 627 -58.51 -0.39 -12.99
C LYS A 627 -58.74 -1.78 -12.39
N ALA A 628 -59.26 -1.81 -11.18
CA ALA A 628 -59.87 -3.00 -10.61
C ALA A 628 -61.10 -3.39 -11.49
N ALA A 629 -61.09 -4.60 -12.03
CA ALA A 629 -62.26 -5.26 -12.58
C ALA A 629 -62.93 -6.02 -11.44
N ALA A 630 -64.21 -5.68 -11.18
CA ALA A 630 -65.12 -6.47 -10.39
C ALA A 630 -65.44 -7.73 -11.19
N LEU A 631 -65.45 -8.87 -10.56
CA LEU A 631 -66.16 -10.08 -11.00
C LEU A 631 -66.97 -10.59 -9.80
N ASP A 632 -68.23 -10.86 -10.14
CA ASP A 632 -69.29 -11.44 -9.33
C ASP A 632 -68.89 -12.75 -8.62
#